data_06f0a720217b1b3418dea08b856144ec
#
_entry.id   06f0a720217b1b3418dea08b856144ec
#
_cell.length_a   1.000
_cell.length_b   1.000
_cell.length_c   1.000
_cell.angle_alpha   90.00
_cell.angle_beta   90.00
_cell.angle_gamma   90.00
#
_symmetry.space_group_name_H-M   'P 1'
#
loop_
_entity.id
_entity.type
_entity.pdbx_description
1 polymer ?
#
loop_
_entity_poly.entity_id
_entity_poly.type
_entity_poly.pdbx_seq_one_letter_code
_entity_poly.pdbx_strand_id
1 'polypeptide(L)'
;MSQLTGGELVAKMLRAEGVEVVFGIIDGTYFGFYSQLEANGIRLIGPRHESSALHMAGAYARATGRLGVAMASNGPGVANAISGVAVEQGEGHRVLLITSTRRTGISYPERGGTYQYFDQVGVISAMSKSSQAAPSANRIGEMMRRAFRKSWSGRPGVVHVDIPENLMNSKPLIPDTEVRAPHTYRRVTALAADPELVRRAAAMLHGAARPMIHAGTGVIHSGASAELTAVAEHLGAPVVNSWGGRGSIVETNPLAVPMSALDLVAQVRTGADVALVLGSRIGETDWWGKAPYWAPPSQLQTIQVDIDDATLGATRPIELAVLADIKAFLRDLLAVLQTMPAVRRQSDFWTQGRAESAAWWASYGDRSGVPTSVAAASTRGVYHAERGVHPRDVPRIAQEVLPEDTLWCFDGGNTAVWSHFYHVVKTPNPIVTTFKFGMLGAGVGQALGQAAAFPGRTVCCLIGDGAMGFHSQEVETAVRNKLPVIYIVFNDKQWGMVKMNQQFALRPVKTLMRKSLNADETINADLGPIAWDDLARSMGGHGEHVSTAADLAPAIQRCVESGLPSVIQVDVDPVMHMWAPALAAFKDMHGEPKG
;
A
#
# COMPACT_ATOMS: atom_id res chain seq x y z
N MET A 1 43.51 1.58 -11.07
CA MET A 1 42.01 1.62 -10.93
C MET A 1 41.55 0.21 -11.22
N SER A 2 40.76 -0.35 -10.33
CA SER A 2 40.12 -1.63 -10.57
C SER A 2 39.07 -1.49 -11.65
N GLN A 3 38.86 -2.53 -12.41
CA GLN A 3 37.90 -2.52 -13.53
C GLN A 3 36.79 -3.51 -13.20
N LEU A 4 35.54 -3.13 -13.48
CA LEU A 4 34.34 -3.86 -13.15
C LEU A 4 33.63 -4.36 -14.40
N THR A 5 32.95 -5.48 -14.32
CA THR A 5 31.95 -5.88 -15.31
C THR A 5 30.68 -5.06 -15.13
N GLY A 6 29.78 -5.11 -16.12
CA GLY A 6 28.48 -4.40 -16.01
C GLY A 6 27.67 -4.84 -14.79
N GLY A 7 27.62 -6.15 -14.52
CA GLY A 7 26.91 -6.69 -13.37
C GLY A 7 27.54 -6.31 -12.02
N GLU A 8 28.86 -6.35 -11.90
CA GLU A 8 29.58 -5.88 -10.71
C GLU A 8 29.32 -4.40 -10.45
N LEU A 9 29.34 -3.56 -11.49
CA LEU A 9 29.03 -2.13 -11.36
C LEU A 9 27.62 -1.93 -10.80
N VAL A 10 26.62 -2.60 -11.37
CA VAL A 10 25.22 -2.47 -10.90
C VAL A 10 25.09 -2.88 -9.44
N ALA A 11 25.66 -4.04 -9.03
CA ALA A 11 25.60 -4.50 -7.64
C ALA A 11 26.26 -3.50 -6.67
N LYS A 12 27.43 -2.99 -7.00
CA LYS A 12 28.14 -2.00 -6.18
C LYS A 12 27.37 -0.66 -6.09
N MET A 13 26.76 -0.22 -7.18
CA MET A 13 25.94 1.00 -7.19
C MET A 13 24.66 0.85 -6.35
N LEU A 14 24.02 -0.33 -6.37
CA LEU A 14 22.89 -0.64 -5.49
C LEU A 14 23.33 -0.60 -4.01
N ARG A 15 24.48 -1.20 -3.69
CA ARG A 15 25.02 -1.15 -2.33
C ARG A 15 25.31 0.30 -1.88
N ALA A 16 25.88 1.12 -2.76
CA ALA A 16 26.12 2.54 -2.48
C ALA A 16 24.84 3.35 -2.23
N GLU A 17 23.72 2.96 -2.87
CA GLU A 17 22.37 3.52 -2.61
C GLU A 17 21.72 2.99 -1.32
N GLY A 18 22.38 2.08 -0.59
CA GLY A 18 21.85 1.50 0.65
C GLY A 18 20.87 0.35 0.44
N VAL A 19 20.88 -0.27 -0.74
CA VAL A 19 20.07 -1.47 -1.01
C VAL A 19 20.62 -2.65 -0.23
N GLU A 20 19.74 -3.36 0.48
CA GLU A 20 20.07 -4.53 1.29
C GLU A 20 19.42 -5.81 0.75
N VAL A 21 18.34 -5.67 -0.02
CA VAL A 21 17.58 -6.79 -0.57
C VAL A 21 17.20 -6.50 -2.02
N VAL A 22 17.32 -7.52 -2.87
CA VAL A 22 16.79 -7.56 -4.24
C VAL A 22 15.79 -8.70 -4.34
N PHE A 23 14.67 -8.46 -4.97
CA PHE A 23 13.61 -9.45 -5.20
C PHE A 23 13.56 -9.82 -6.68
N GLY A 24 13.61 -11.12 -7.01
CA GLY A 24 13.47 -11.51 -8.43
C GLY A 24 13.89 -12.94 -8.71
N ILE A 25 13.45 -13.44 -9.85
CA ILE A 25 13.73 -14.78 -10.32
C ILE A 25 15.04 -14.75 -11.09
N ILE A 26 15.96 -15.67 -10.79
CA ILE A 26 17.27 -15.79 -11.45
C ILE A 26 17.15 -16.31 -12.88
N ASP A 27 18.02 -15.80 -13.77
CA ASP A 27 18.10 -16.21 -15.17
C ASP A 27 19.51 -15.98 -15.74
N GLY A 28 19.88 -16.73 -16.77
CA GLY A 28 21.21 -16.61 -17.39
C GLY A 28 21.52 -15.26 -18.02
N THR A 29 20.51 -14.51 -18.42
CA THR A 29 20.68 -13.21 -19.12
C THR A 29 21.24 -12.10 -18.23
N TYR A 30 21.17 -12.24 -16.90
CA TYR A 30 21.77 -11.31 -15.93
C TYR A 30 22.57 -11.99 -14.81
N PHE A 31 23.12 -13.17 -15.12
CA PHE A 31 23.98 -13.90 -14.18
C PHE A 31 25.11 -13.03 -13.61
N GLY A 32 25.75 -12.23 -14.46
CA GLY A 32 26.83 -11.32 -14.06
C GLY A 32 26.41 -10.28 -13.00
N PHE A 33 25.11 -10.00 -12.85
CA PHE A 33 24.58 -9.10 -11.83
C PHE A 33 24.25 -9.86 -10.53
N TYR A 34 23.35 -10.83 -10.57
CA TYR A 34 22.88 -11.43 -9.31
C TYR A 34 23.96 -12.26 -8.60
N SER A 35 24.95 -12.79 -9.32
CA SER A 35 26.10 -13.47 -8.72
C SER A 35 26.97 -12.56 -7.85
N GLN A 36 26.83 -11.22 -7.99
CA GLN A 36 27.60 -10.25 -7.24
C GLN A 36 26.85 -9.70 -6.00
N LEU A 37 25.58 -10.05 -5.82
CA LEU A 37 24.76 -9.47 -4.76
C LEU A 37 25.26 -9.84 -3.37
N GLU A 38 25.51 -11.12 -3.10
CA GLU A 38 25.98 -11.62 -1.81
C GLU A 38 27.35 -11.01 -1.43
N ALA A 39 28.29 -10.97 -2.36
CA ALA A 39 29.60 -10.36 -2.14
C ALA A 39 29.54 -8.86 -1.82
N ASN A 40 28.46 -8.19 -2.19
CA ASN A 40 28.18 -6.79 -1.84
C ASN A 40 27.23 -6.65 -0.63
N GLY A 41 26.95 -7.73 0.10
CA GLY A 41 26.09 -7.72 1.29
C GLY A 41 24.62 -7.44 0.95
N ILE A 42 24.16 -7.84 -0.24
CA ILE A 42 22.78 -7.70 -0.70
C ILE A 42 22.15 -9.09 -0.75
N ARG A 43 21.06 -9.26 0.02
CA ARG A 43 20.28 -10.50 0.01
C ARG A 43 19.44 -10.60 -1.25
N LEU A 44 19.41 -11.77 -1.89
CA LEU A 44 18.48 -12.07 -2.98
C LEU A 44 17.33 -12.93 -2.46
N ILE A 45 16.11 -12.51 -2.72
CA ILE A 45 14.88 -13.27 -2.45
C ILE A 45 14.20 -13.55 -3.78
N GLY A 46 14.18 -14.83 -4.17
CA GLY A 46 13.56 -15.29 -5.41
C GLY A 46 12.12 -15.73 -5.19
N PRO A 47 11.12 -15.01 -5.69
CA PRO A 47 9.71 -15.46 -5.68
C PRO A 47 9.46 -16.55 -6.71
N ARG A 48 8.21 -16.99 -6.80
CA ARG A 48 7.74 -17.96 -7.81
C ARG A 48 7.08 -17.27 -9.02
N HIS A 49 6.85 -15.95 -8.91
CA HIS A 49 6.27 -15.13 -9.97
C HIS A 49 6.86 -13.71 -9.92
N GLU A 50 7.13 -13.11 -11.08
CA GLU A 50 7.81 -11.81 -11.17
C GLU A 50 6.94 -10.65 -10.67
N SER A 51 5.61 -10.71 -10.78
CA SER A 51 4.75 -9.71 -10.15
C SER A 51 4.91 -9.69 -8.63
N SER A 52 5.09 -10.87 -8.01
CA SER A 52 5.37 -10.97 -6.57
C SER A 52 6.68 -10.28 -6.19
N ALA A 53 7.70 -10.30 -7.05
CA ALA A 53 8.95 -9.56 -6.81
C ALA A 53 8.69 -8.05 -6.69
N LEU A 54 7.84 -7.51 -7.58
CA LEU A 54 7.45 -6.09 -7.53
C LEU A 54 6.66 -5.77 -6.23
N HIS A 55 5.70 -6.63 -5.86
CA HIS A 55 4.91 -6.48 -4.64
C HIS A 55 5.78 -6.54 -3.38
N MET A 56 6.75 -7.45 -3.33
CA MET A 56 7.75 -7.50 -2.26
C MET A 56 8.57 -6.22 -2.20
N ALA A 57 9.10 -5.75 -3.34
CA ALA A 57 9.91 -4.54 -3.42
C ALA A 57 9.10 -3.29 -3.02
N GLY A 58 7.85 -3.19 -3.45
CA GLY A 58 6.95 -2.08 -3.11
C GLY A 58 6.62 -2.03 -1.62
N ALA A 59 6.26 -3.17 -1.03
CA ALA A 59 5.98 -3.26 0.40
C ALA A 59 7.22 -2.98 1.26
N TYR A 60 8.38 -3.49 0.85
CA TYR A 60 9.67 -3.18 1.47
C TYR A 60 9.94 -1.67 1.46
N ALA A 61 9.76 -1.03 0.29
CA ALA A 61 9.97 0.41 0.14
C ALA A 61 9.01 1.23 1.00
N ARG A 62 7.72 0.87 1.03
CA ARG A 62 6.71 1.54 1.86
C ARG A 62 7.03 1.40 3.34
N ALA A 63 7.38 0.21 3.78
CA ALA A 63 7.62 -0.08 5.20
C ALA A 63 8.90 0.57 5.73
N THR A 64 9.96 0.65 4.91
CA THR A 64 11.28 1.14 5.32
C THR A 64 11.57 2.59 4.92
N GLY A 65 10.82 3.16 3.97
CA GLY A 65 11.15 4.42 3.31
C GLY A 65 12.36 4.34 2.36
N ARG A 66 12.96 3.15 2.17
CA ARG A 66 14.12 2.91 1.31
C ARG A 66 13.70 2.61 -0.14
N LEU A 67 14.68 2.40 -1.00
CA LEU A 67 14.47 1.94 -2.37
C LEU A 67 14.22 0.43 -2.37
N GLY A 68 13.04 0.00 -2.83
CA GLY A 68 12.77 -1.39 -3.16
C GLY A 68 13.35 -1.74 -4.53
N VAL A 69 13.99 -2.89 -4.66
CA VAL A 69 14.59 -3.30 -5.93
C VAL A 69 14.04 -4.65 -6.37
N ALA A 70 13.49 -4.69 -7.57
CA ALA A 70 13.06 -5.93 -8.22
C ALA A 70 13.89 -6.19 -9.47
N MET A 71 14.00 -7.45 -9.87
CA MET A 71 14.62 -7.85 -11.14
C MET A 71 13.75 -8.87 -11.88
N ALA A 72 13.75 -8.78 -13.22
CA ALA A 72 13.02 -9.71 -14.09
C ALA A 72 13.83 -10.00 -15.35
N SER A 73 13.81 -11.25 -15.83
CA SER A 73 14.47 -11.64 -17.08
C SER A 73 13.71 -11.11 -18.30
N ASN A 74 14.42 -11.02 -19.42
CA ASN A 74 13.85 -10.57 -20.68
C ASN A 74 12.63 -11.41 -21.14
N GLY A 75 11.78 -10.80 -21.91
CA GLY A 75 10.61 -11.44 -22.50
C GLY A 75 9.61 -11.92 -21.45
N PRO A 76 9.43 -13.23 -21.22
CA PRO A 76 8.39 -13.75 -20.33
C PRO A 76 8.50 -13.21 -18.90
N GLY A 77 9.71 -13.04 -18.34
CA GLY A 77 9.87 -12.48 -17.00
C GLY A 77 9.35 -11.05 -16.90
N VAL A 78 9.70 -10.20 -17.86
CA VAL A 78 9.16 -8.83 -17.92
C VAL A 78 7.64 -8.85 -18.16
N ALA A 79 7.13 -9.72 -19.04
CA ALA A 79 5.69 -9.84 -19.28
C ALA A 79 4.92 -10.20 -18.00
N ASN A 80 5.43 -11.13 -17.19
CA ASN A 80 4.86 -11.48 -15.90
C ASN A 80 4.97 -10.34 -14.85
N ALA A 81 5.98 -9.48 -14.96
CA ALA A 81 6.19 -8.37 -14.03
C ALA A 81 5.23 -7.19 -14.26
N ILE A 82 4.60 -7.07 -15.43
CA ILE A 82 3.80 -5.91 -15.84
C ILE A 82 2.72 -5.54 -14.83
N SER A 83 1.96 -6.52 -14.33
CA SER A 83 0.93 -6.28 -13.33
C SER A 83 1.49 -5.67 -12.03
N GLY A 84 2.64 -6.16 -11.57
CA GLY A 84 3.35 -5.61 -10.43
C GLY A 84 3.81 -4.16 -10.67
N VAL A 85 4.34 -3.86 -11.87
CA VAL A 85 4.70 -2.47 -12.25
C VAL A 85 3.50 -1.54 -12.13
N ALA A 86 2.35 -1.93 -12.68
CA ALA A 86 1.14 -1.12 -12.66
C ALA A 86 0.66 -0.85 -11.21
N VAL A 87 0.68 -1.87 -10.36
CA VAL A 87 0.28 -1.76 -8.94
C VAL A 87 1.21 -0.81 -8.20
N GLU A 88 2.51 -1.08 -8.22
CA GLU A 88 3.47 -0.31 -7.42
C GLU A 88 3.58 1.16 -7.89
N GLN A 89 3.39 1.41 -9.18
CA GLN A 89 3.25 2.77 -9.74
C GLN A 89 1.93 3.42 -9.28
N GLY A 90 0.83 2.69 -9.31
CA GLY A 90 -0.49 3.17 -8.89
C GLY A 90 -0.51 3.55 -7.41
N GLU A 91 -0.01 2.69 -6.54
CA GLU A 91 0.10 2.92 -5.10
C GLU A 91 1.17 3.98 -4.75
N GLY A 92 2.15 4.21 -5.62
CA GLY A 92 3.22 5.19 -5.42
C GLY A 92 4.32 4.66 -4.53
N HIS A 93 4.71 3.42 -4.70
CA HIS A 93 5.85 2.84 -3.99
C HIS A 93 7.15 3.06 -4.76
N ARG A 94 8.23 3.35 -4.03
CA ARG A 94 9.55 3.62 -4.62
C ARG A 94 10.23 2.32 -5.02
N VAL A 95 10.04 1.89 -6.28
CA VAL A 95 10.62 0.65 -6.80
C VAL A 95 11.54 0.93 -7.97
N LEU A 96 12.72 0.31 -7.95
CA LEU A 96 13.61 0.18 -9.11
C LEU A 96 13.46 -1.23 -9.67
N LEU A 97 12.99 -1.32 -10.92
CA LEU A 97 12.96 -2.56 -11.68
C LEU A 97 14.17 -2.62 -12.59
N ILE A 98 14.99 -3.66 -12.44
CA ILE A 98 16.14 -3.96 -13.31
C ILE A 98 15.77 -5.15 -14.16
N THR A 99 15.81 -4.99 -15.49
CA THR A 99 15.55 -6.10 -16.41
C THR A 99 16.75 -6.37 -17.28
N SER A 100 16.84 -7.59 -17.79
CA SER A 100 17.70 -7.91 -18.90
C SER A 100 16.93 -7.77 -20.22
N THR A 101 17.67 -7.58 -21.32
CA THR A 101 17.16 -7.77 -22.67
C THR A 101 18.19 -8.53 -23.51
N ARG A 102 17.81 -8.92 -24.74
CA ARG A 102 18.71 -9.62 -25.63
C ARG A 102 19.89 -8.73 -26.02
N ARG A 103 20.93 -9.35 -26.59
CA ARG A 103 22.18 -8.67 -26.97
C ARG A 103 21.93 -7.46 -27.87
N THR A 104 22.68 -6.40 -27.66
CA THR A 104 22.58 -5.14 -28.41
C THR A 104 22.57 -5.32 -29.93
N GLY A 105 23.38 -6.25 -30.46
CA GLY A 105 23.46 -6.50 -31.91
C GLY A 105 22.25 -7.19 -32.55
N ILE A 106 21.26 -7.63 -31.73
CA ILE A 106 20.03 -8.26 -32.24
C ILE A 106 18.75 -7.58 -31.77
N SER A 107 18.84 -6.70 -30.76
CA SER A 107 17.71 -5.98 -30.21
C SER A 107 17.57 -4.54 -30.73
N TYR A 108 18.66 -3.94 -31.23
CA TYR A 108 18.67 -2.54 -31.65
C TYR A 108 19.28 -2.34 -33.06
N PRO A 109 18.48 -2.34 -34.15
CA PRO A 109 17.06 -2.68 -34.22
C PRO A 109 16.81 -4.18 -34.05
N GLU A 110 15.59 -4.56 -33.66
CA GLU A 110 15.14 -5.94 -33.58
C GLU A 110 15.23 -6.61 -34.96
N ARG A 111 15.79 -7.86 -35.00
CA ARG A 111 16.10 -8.56 -36.27
C ARG A 111 14.95 -9.39 -36.84
N GLY A 112 13.76 -9.32 -36.25
CA GLY A 112 12.59 -10.11 -36.63
C GLY A 112 12.66 -11.55 -36.10
N GLY A 113 11.69 -11.91 -35.25
CA GLY A 113 11.62 -13.23 -34.63
C GLY A 113 12.69 -13.48 -33.58
N THR A 114 13.25 -12.47 -32.95
CA THR A 114 14.20 -12.58 -31.84
C THR A 114 13.56 -13.32 -30.67
N TYR A 115 14.20 -14.41 -30.22
CA TYR A 115 13.70 -15.25 -29.12
C TYR A 115 13.53 -14.45 -27.83
N GLN A 116 12.37 -14.60 -27.19
CA GLN A 116 12.02 -13.92 -25.92
C GLN A 116 12.18 -12.38 -26.00
N TYR A 117 11.76 -11.77 -27.08
CA TYR A 117 11.86 -10.33 -27.30
C TYR A 117 10.48 -9.70 -27.52
N PHE A 118 10.28 -8.57 -26.93
CA PHE A 118 9.29 -7.54 -27.25
C PHE A 118 9.83 -6.18 -26.80
N ASP A 119 9.22 -5.08 -27.21
CA ASP A 119 9.60 -3.74 -26.73
C ASP A 119 9.18 -3.54 -25.27
N GLN A 120 9.94 -4.14 -24.37
CA GLN A 120 9.67 -4.08 -22.91
C GLN A 120 9.89 -2.69 -22.34
N VAL A 121 10.80 -1.89 -22.91
CA VAL A 121 11.03 -0.50 -22.50
C VAL A 121 9.83 0.36 -22.83
N GLY A 122 9.28 0.23 -24.04
CA GLY A 122 8.08 0.94 -24.48
C GLY A 122 6.86 0.58 -23.64
N VAL A 123 6.62 -0.73 -23.41
CA VAL A 123 5.49 -1.21 -22.61
C VAL A 123 5.57 -0.69 -21.17
N ILE A 124 6.72 -0.82 -20.52
CA ILE A 124 6.88 -0.36 -19.12
C ILE A 124 6.84 1.17 -19.05
N SER A 125 7.32 1.89 -20.07
CA SER A 125 7.28 3.36 -20.10
C SER A 125 5.88 3.93 -19.93
N ALA A 126 4.87 3.26 -20.49
CA ALA A 126 3.47 3.70 -20.42
C ALA A 126 2.87 3.63 -19.01
N MET A 127 3.43 2.81 -18.11
CA MET A 127 2.89 2.54 -16.78
C MET A 127 3.89 2.78 -15.64
N SER A 128 5.00 3.44 -15.92
CA SER A 128 6.04 3.69 -14.92
C SER A 128 6.42 5.17 -14.89
N LYS A 129 7.15 5.56 -13.87
CA LYS A 129 7.68 6.93 -13.73
C LYS A 129 8.79 7.22 -14.75
N SER A 130 9.54 6.20 -15.16
CA SER A 130 10.60 6.27 -16.16
C SER A 130 11.03 4.87 -16.56
N SER A 131 11.23 4.65 -17.85
CA SER A 131 11.78 3.41 -18.40
C SER A 131 12.87 3.75 -19.42
N GLN A 132 14.01 3.08 -19.35
CA GLN A 132 15.15 3.34 -20.22
C GLN A 132 16.06 2.13 -20.38
N ALA A 133 16.70 2.00 -21.55
CA ALA A 133 17.72 0.99 -21.80
C ALA A 133 19.13 1.55 -21.67
N ALA A 134 20.08 0.70 -21.24
CA ALA A 134 21.51 1.02 -21.32
C ALA A 134 22.03 0.74 -22.74
N PRO A 135 22.49 1.75 -23.50
CA PRO A 135 22.87 1.58 -24.90
C PRO A 135 24.26 0.93 -25.05
N SER A 136 25.10 0.99 -24.04
CA SER A 136 26.47 0.48 -24.04
C SER A 136 27.01 0.32 -22.62
N ALA A 137 28.06 -0.47 -22.46
CA ALA A 137 28.65 -0.77 -21.15
C ALA A 137 29.10 0.49 -20.39
N ASN A 138 29.75 1.43 -21.05
CA ASN A 138 30.23 2.69 -20.45
C ASN A 138 29.09 3.65 -20.06
N ARG A 139 27.84 3.37 -20.47
CA ARG A 139 26.66 4.15 -20.13
C ARG A 139 25.85 3.53 -18.98
N ILE A 140 26.14 2.29 -18.54
CA ILE A 140 25.41 1.64 -17.43
C ILE A 140 25.40 2.53 -16.19
N GLY A 141 26.57 3.01 -15.75
CA GLY A 141 26.67 3.86 -14.55
C GLY A 141 25.85 5.14 -14.64
N GLU A 142 25.82 5.77 -15.83
CA GLU A 142 24.98 6.95 -16.07
C GLU A 142 23.48 6.64 -16.00
N MET A 143 23.05 5.54 -16.63
CA MET A 143 21.63 5.12 -16.62
C MET A 143 21.17 4.77 -15.22
N MET A 144 21.98 4.06 -14.44
CA MET A 144 21.69 3.74 -13.04
C MET A 144 21.57 5.02 -12.19
N ARG A 145 22.51 5.96 -12.31
CA ARG A 145 22.42 7.24 -11.57
C ARG A 145 21.20 8.06 -11.96
N ARG A 146 20.81 8.02 -13.25
CA ARG A 146 19.56 8.64 -13.72
C ARG A 146 18.33 7.98 -13.10
N ALA A 147 18.32 6.65 -13.04
CA ALA A 147 17.25 5.89 -12.40
C ALA A 147 17.13 6.22 -10.92
N PHE A 148 18.23 6.26 -10.18
CA PHE A 148 18.24 6.65 -8.77
C PHE A 148 17.70 8.08 -8.57
N ARG A 149 18.17 9.07 -9.35
CA ARG A 149 17.60 10.42 -9.29
C ARG A 149 16.09 10.43 -9.49
N LYS A 150 15.59 9.70 -10.50
CA LYS A 150 14.16 9.61 -10.78
C LYS A 150 13.40 8.92 -9.64
N SER A 151 13.95 7.87 -9.03
CA SER A 151 13.34 7.18 -7.90
C SER A 151 13.16 8.09 -6.68
N TRP A 152 14.09 9.03 -6.46
CA TRP A 152 14.10 9.95 -5.32
C TRP A 152 13.52 11.34 -5.59
N SER A 153 13.06 11.65 -6.80
CA SER A 153 12.46 12.94 -7.16
C SER A 153 10.93 12.86 -7.23
N GLY A 154 10.21 13.87 -6.76
CA GLY A 154 8.74 13.96 -6.82
C GLY A 154 8.02 12.76 -6.19
N ARG A 155 6.78 12.50 -6.61
CA ARG A 155 5.99 11.36 -6.11
C ARG A 155 6.73 10.03 -6.35
N PRO A 156 6.80 9.13 -5.35
CA PRO A 156 7.36 7.79 -5.54
C PRO A 156 6.59 6.99 -6.61
N GLY A 157 7.25 6.04 -7.23
CA GLY A 157 6.71 5.16 -8.27
C GLY A 157 7.78 4.23 -8.80
N VAL A 158 7.46 3.48 -9.85
CA VAL A 158 8.37 2.52 -10.47
C VAL A 158 9.30 3.21 -11.46
N VAL A 159 10.59 2.96 -11.35
CA VAL A 159 11.62 3.34 -12.33
C VAL A 159 12.22 2.08 -12.89
N HIS A 160 12.38 2.00 -14.20
CA HIS A 160 12.87 0.83 -14.91
C HIS A 160 14.18 1.12 -15.64
N VAL A 161 15.12 0.18 -15.50
CA VAL A 161 16.38 0.15 -16.27
C VAL A 161 16.52 -1.21 -16.91
N ASP A 162 16.59 -1.21 -18.24
CA ASP A 162 16.81 -2.38 -19.07
C ASP A 162 18.27 -2.46 -19.49
N ILE A 163 18.94 -3.58 -19.17
CA ILE A 163 20.38 -3.75 -19.46
C ILE A 163 20.58 -5.00 -20.33
N PRO A 164 21.02 -4.84 -21.61
CA PRO A 164 21.29 -5.97 -22.48
C PRO A 164 22.22 -7.01 -21.87
N GLU A 165 21.91 -8.31 -22.09
CA GLU A 165 22.64 -9.46 -21.51
C GLU A 165 24.15 -9.40 -21.77
N ASN A 166 24.58 -8.97 -22.94
CA ASN A 166 26.00 -8.86 -23.28
C ASN A 166 26.70 -7.71 -22.54
N LEU A 167 25.97 -6.70 -22.09
CA LEU A 167 26.50 -5.61 -21.27
C LEU A 167 26.55 -6.00 -19.79
N MET A 168 25.59 -6.82 -19.34
CA MET A 168 25.51 -7.30 -17.98
C MET A 168 26.53 -8.42 -17.67
N ASN A 169 26.65 -9.37 -18.60
CA ASN A 169 27.43 -10.60 -18.42
C ASN A 169 28.84 -10.56 -19.02
N SER A 170 29.09 -9.69 -20.01
CA SER A 170 30.38 -9.63 -20.66
C SER A 170 31.40 -8.81 -19.87
N LYS A 171 32.67 -8.90 -20.28
CA LYS A 171 33.83 -8.28 -19.62
C LYS A 171 34.27 -6.94 -20.28
N PRO A 172 33.41 -6.01 -20.73
CA PRO A 172 33.90 -4.67 -20.91
C PRO A 172 34.25 -4.15 -19.52
N LEU A 173 35.50 -3.75 -19.35
CA LEU A 173 36.01 -3.32 -18.07
C LEU A 173 35.66 -1.84 -17.87
N ILE A 174 34.85 -1.57 -16.85
CA ILE A 174 34.37 -0.24 -16.52
C ILE A 174 35.17 0.26 -15.30
N PRO A 175 35.65 1.51 -15.29
CA PRO A 175 36.37 2.04 -14.14
C PRO A 175 35.50 2.01 -12.88
N ASP A 176 36.06 1.58 -11.75
CA ASP A 176 35.39 1.55 -10.44
C ASP A 176 34.98 2.96 -9.94
N THR A 177 35.58 4.01 -10.47
CA THR A 177 35.21 5.41 -10.24
C THR A 177 33.79 5.75 -10.72
N GLU A 178 33.13 4.89 -11.50
CA GLU A 178 31.73 5.02 -11.86
C GLU A 178 30.79 4.73 -10.67
N VAL A 179 31.25 4.04 -9.61
CA VAL A 179 30.55 3.89 -8.34
C VAL A 179 30.75 5.16 -7.52
N ARG A 180 29.73 6.01 -7.49
CA ARG A 180 29.79 7.31 -6.82
C ARG A 180 28.86 7.36 -5.61
N ALA A 181 29.19 8.18 -4.61
CA ALA A 181 28.32 8.42 -3.48
C ALA A 181 27.03 9.14 -3.91
N PRO A 182 25.85 8.78 -3.38
CA PRO A 182 24.55 9.32 -3.80
C PRO A 182 24.45 10.84 -3.82
N HIS A 183 25.07 11.54 -2.86
CA HIS A 183 25.06 13.00 -2.79
C HIS A 183 25.73 13.69 -3.99
N THR A 184 26.56 12.97 -4.75
CA THR A 184 27.26 13.54 -5.92
C THR A 184 26.39 13.58 -7.18
N TYR A 185 25.24 12.90 -7.17
CA TYR A 185 24.37 12.85 -8.36
C TYR A 185 22.87 12.98 -8.06
N ARG A 186 22.45 12.99 -6.80
CA ARG A 186 21.08 13.28 -6.40
C ARG A 186 21.02 14.00 -5.05
N ARG A 187 19.92 14.65 -4.80
CA ARG A 187 19.63 15.20 -3.47
C ARG A 187 19.44 14.05 -2.47
N VAL A 188 20.09 14.14 -1.33
CA VAL A 188 19.97 13.19 -0.19
C VAL A 188 19.31 13.83 1.03
N THR A 189 19.15 15.16 1.03
CA THR A 189 18.42 15.91 2.07
C THR A 189 16.95 16.06 1.71
N ALA A 190 16.10 16.22 2.73
CA ALA A 190 14.69 16.54 2.52
C ALA A 190 14.52 17.87 1.76
N LEU A 191 13.45 18.00 0.99
CA LEU A 191 13.07 19.26 0.35
C LEU A 191 12.44 20.17 1.39
N ALA A 192 13.14 21.22 1.80
CA ALA A 192 12.58 22.23 2.69
C ALA A 192 11.54 23.09 1.94
N ALA A 193 10.52 23.54 2.66
CA ALA A 193 9.57 24.52 2.15
C ALA A 193 10.21 25.93 2.15
N ASP A 194 9.67 26.82 1.32
CA ASP A 194 9.94 28.25 1.44
C ASP A 194 9.48 28.75 2.83
N PRO A 195 10.34 29.41 3.62
CA PRO A 195 9.99 29.89 4.96
C PRO A 195 8.78 30.87 4.96
N GLU A 196 8.55 31.62 3.89
CA GLU A 196 7.39 32.50 3.79
C GLU A 196 6.09 31.69 3.64
N LEU A 197 6.10 30.61 2.84
CA LEU A 197 4.95 29.72 2.74
C LEU A 197 4.66 29.01 4.07
N VAL A 198 5.69 28.65 4.84
CA VAL A 198 5.52 28.09 6.20
C VAL A 198 4.86 29.11 7.13
N ARG A 199 5.31 30.38 7.12
CA ARG A 199 4.69 31.44 7.92
C ARG A 199 3.23 31.69 7.52
N ARG A 200 2.93 31.72 6.22
CA ARG A 200 1.54 31.86 5.73
C ARG A 200 0.67 30.69 6.16
N ALA A 201 1.14 29.47 6.03
CA ALA A 201 0.43 28.28 6.51
C ALA A 201 0.16 28.35 8.02
N ALA A 202 1.17 28.74 8.81
CA ALA A 202 1.02 28.92 10.24
C ALA A 202 -0.02 29.99 10.59
N ALA A 203 -0.02 31.14 9.91
CA ALA A 203 -0.99 32.20 10.12
C ALA A 203 -2.42 31.76 9.79
N MET A 204 -2.62 31.06 8.67
CA MET A 204 -3.92 30.51 8.28
C MET A 204 -4.44 29.51 9.32
N LEU A 205 -3.61 28.54 9.72
CA LEU A 205 -3.99 27.52 10.70
C LEU A 205 -4.19 28.09 12.11
N HIS A 206 -3.40 29.06 12.51
CA HIS A 206 -3.54 29.76 13.78
C HIS A 206 -4.84 30.56 13.84
N GLY A 207 -5.20 31.27 12.75
CA GLY A 207 -6.43 32.06 12.63
C GLY A 207 -7.69 31.23 12.41
N ALA A 208 -7.58 29.96 12.06
CA ALA A 208 -8.72 29.10 11.79
C ALA A 208 -9.57 28.85 13.04
N ALA A 209 -10.88 28.94 12.90
CA ALA A 209 -11.81 28.55 13.97
C ALA A 209 -11.94 27.00 14.07
N ARG A 210 -11.91 26.32 12.92
CA ARG A 210 -12.10 24.87 12.82
C ARG A 210 -11.08 24.25 11.85
N PRO A 211 -9.77 24.24 12.20
CA PRO A 211 -8.76 23.61 11.36
C PRO A 211 -8.95 22.09 11.33
N MET A 212 -8.64 21.47 10.19
CA MET A 212 -8.50 20.03 10.06
C MET A 212 -7.21 19.64 9.33
N ILE A 213 -6.77 18.40 9.51
CA ILE A 213 -5.65 17.83 8.75
C ILE A 213 -6.15 16.63 7.94
N HIS A 214 -5.83 16.60 6.63
CA HIS A 214 -6.06 15.45 5.77
C HIS A 214 -4.73 14.81 5.41
N ALA A 215 -4.43 13.63 5.99
CA ALA A 215 -3.17 12.93 5.84
C ALA A 215 -3.25 11.86 4.73
N GLY A 216 -2.46 12.04 3.69
CA GLY A 216 -2.27 11.06 2.61
C GLY A 216 -1.04 10.17 2.79
N THR A 217 -0.76 9.35 1.79
CA THR A 217 0.38 8.40 1.76
C THR A 217 1.73 9.11 1.90
N GLY A 218 1.83 10.39 1.50
CA GLY A 218 3.06 11.17 1.62
C GLY A 218 3.55 11.32 3.06
N VAL A 219 2.67 11.35 4.05
CA VAL A 219 3.05 11.35 5.48
C VAL A 219 3.81 10.07 5.84
N ILE A 220 3.36 8.94 5.34
CA ILE A 220 4.00 7.64 5.56
C ILE A 220 5.36 7.59 4.85
N HIS A 221 5.43 8.00 3.59
CA HIS A 221 6.67 7.98 2.81
C HIS A 221 7.76 8.90 3.34
N SER A 222 7.38 10.00 4.01
CA SER A 222 8.31 10.91 4.66
C SER A 222 8.66 10.52 6.10
N GLY A 223 7.96 9.51 6.67
CA GLY A 223 8.11 9.10 8.08
C GLY A 223 7.71 10.22 9.05
N ALA A 224 6.64 10.96 8.76
CA ALA A 224 6.26 12.19 9.46
C ALA A 224 5.16 12.01 10.51
N SER A 225 4.89 10.77 10.97
CA SER A 225 3.78 10.50 11.90
C SER A 225 3.91 11.23 13.24
N ALA A 226 5.13 11.35 13.78
CA ALA A 226 5.39 12.07 15.03
C ALA A 226 5.16 13.58 14.88
N GLU A 227 5.67 14.16 13.79
CA GLU A 227 5.53 15.59 13.48
C GLU A 227 4.05 15.92 13.16
N LEU A 228 3.33 15.05 12.46
CA LEU A 228 1.89 15.18 12.22
C LEU A 228 1.13 15.22 13.55
N THR A 229 1.39 14.25 14.43
CA THR A 229 0.74 14.18 15.75
C THR A 229 1.00 15.45 16.56
N ALA A 230 2.24 15.91 16.62
CA ALA A 230 2.61 17.12 17.37
C ALA A 230 1.92 18.39 16.83
N VAL A 231 1.82 18.54 15.49
CA VAL A 231 1.08 19.66 14.88
C VAL A 231 -0.42 19.54 15.15
N ALA A 232 -0.99 18.36 15.03
CA ALA A 232 -2.41 18.12 15.31
C ALA A 232 -2.77 18.47 16.76
N GLU A 233 -1.95 18.04 17.72
CA GLU A 233 -2.13 18.31 19.15
C GLU A 233 -1.96 19.80 19.47
N HIS A 234 -0.96 20.46 18.89
CA HIS A 234 -0.75 21.90 19.07
C HIS A 234 -1.95 22.73 18.57
N LEU A 235 -2.51 22.35 17.42
CA LEU A 235 -3.66 23.00 16.80
C LEU A 235 -5.01 22.56 17.41
N GLY A 236 -5.07 21.45 18.13
CA GLY A 236 -6.30 20.77 18.50
C GLY A 236 -7.11 20.34 17.27
N ALA A 237 -6.45 20.05 16.16
CA ALA A 237 -7.06 19.75 14.87
C ALA A 237 -7.24 18.24 14.67
N PRO A 238 -8.42 17.77 14.23
CA PRO A 238 -8.60 16.36 13.88
C PRO A 238 -7.82 15.99 12.64
N VAL A 239 -7.45 14.75 12.60
CA VAL A 239 -6.75 14.12 11.49
C VAL A 239 -7.65 13.09 10.84
N VAL A 240 -8.03 13.35 9.59
CA VAL A 240 -8.64 12.36 8.68
C VAL A 240 -7.58 11.80 7.76
N ASN A 241 -7.65 10.52 7.46
CA ASN A 241 -6.72 9.87 6.54
C ASN A 241 -7.38 9.57 5.19
N SER A 242 -6.61 9.61 4.11
CA SER A 242 -6.96 8.87 2.90
C SER A 242 -6.78 7.36 3.16
N TRP A 243 -7.36 6.50 2.32
CA TRP A 243 -7.20 5.04 2.45
C TRP A 243 -5.73 4.61 2.47
N GLY A 244 -4.93 5.13 1.54
CA GLY A 244 -3.49 4.84 1.51
C GLY A 244 -2.69 5.52 2.62
N GLY A 245 -3.23 6.57 3.24
CA GLY A 245 -2.62 7.30 4.37
C GLY A 245 -2.94 6.73 5.74
N ARG A 246 -3.75 5.67 5.84
CA ARG A 246 -4.07 5.04 7.11
C ARG A 246 -2.81 4.54 7.83
N GLY A 247 -2.65 4.90 9.09
CA GLY A 247 -1.43 4.69 9.85
C GLY A 247 -0.51 5.91 9.90
N SER A 248 -0.90 7.04 9.33
CA SER A 248 -0.20 8.32 9.49
C SER A 248 -0.27 8.85 10.93
N ILE A 249 -1.36 8.57 11.62
CA ILE A 249 -1.57 8.79 13.06
C ILE A 249 -2.13 7.51 13.67
N VAL A 250 -1.76 7.21 14.92
CA VAL A 250 -2.36 6.08 15.64
C VAL A 250 -3.84 6.36 15.94
N GLU A 251 -4.71 5.39 15.72
CA GLU A 251 -6.16 5.59 15.85
C GLU A 251 -6.62 5.63 17.32
N THR A 252 -5.72 5.35 18.26
CA THR A 252 -5.92 5.58 19.70
C THR A 252 -5.70 7.03 20.13
N ASN A 253 -5.13 7.89 19.27
CA ASN A 253 -5.03 9.32 19.53
C ASN A 253 -6.43 9.97 19.44
N PRO A 254 -6.84 10.80 20.41
CA PRO A 254 -8.17 11.39 20.44
C PRO A 254 -8.45 12.37 19.28
N LEU A 255 -7.45 12.79 18.54
CA LEU A 255 -7.58 13.61 17.33
C LEU A 255 -7.69 12.78 16.05
N ALA A 256 -7.41 11.48 16.12
CA ALA A 256 -7.58 10.60 14.97
C ALA A 256 -9.08 10.36 14.69
N VAL A 257 -9.51 10.67 13.48
CA VAL A 257 -10.86 10.35 13.00
C VAL A 257 -10.79 9.02 12.28
N PRO A 258 -11.50 7.98 12.76
CA PRO A 258 -11.48 6.68 12.12
C PRO A 258 -11.96 6.77 10.67
N MET A 259 -11.16 6.35 9.71
CA MET A 259 -11.55 6.45 8.30
C MET A 259 -12.77 5.59 7.95
N SER A 260 -13.06 4.56 8.75
CA SER A 260 -14.26 3.73 8.63
C SER A 260 -15.53 4.41 9.17
N ALA A 261 -15.42 5.52 9.93
CA ALA A 261 -16.52 6.36 10.35
C ALA A 261 -16.85 7.42 9.28
N LEU A 262 -17.35 6.97 8.11
CA LEU A 262 -17.51 7.81 6.92
C LEU A 262 -18.33 9.07 7.14
N ASP A 263 -19.40 8.98 7.94
CA ASP A 263 -20.25 10.14 8.26
C ASP A 263 -19.47 11.18 9.07
N LEU A 264 -18.68 10.74 10.05
CA LEU A 264 -17.83 11.61 10.85
C LEU A 264 -16.72 12.24 10.02
N VAL A 265 -16.11 11.47 9.12
CA VAL A 265 -15.13 11.99 8.15
C VAL A 265 -15.73 13.08 7.28
N ALA A 266 -16.95 12.87 6.77
CA ALA A 266 -17.67 13.86 5.98
C ALA A 266 -18.01 15.12 6.81
N GLN A 267 -18.47 14.96 8.05
CA GLN A 267 -18.76 16.09 8.97
C GLN A 267 -17.50 16.93 9.20
N VAL A 268 -16.35 16.30 9.43
CA VAL A 268 -15.08 17.01 9.62
C VAL A 268 -14.70 17.79 8.37
N ARG A 269 -14.77 17.17 7.18
CA ARG A 269 -14.41 17.79 5.91
C ARG A 269 -15.36 18.93 5.49
N THR A 270 -16.64 18.83 5.87
CA THR A 270 -17.66 19.87 5.54
C THR A 270 -17.75 20.95 6.61
N GLY A 271 -17.37 20.66 7.84
CA GLY A 271 -17.44 21.61 8.96
C GLY A 271 -16.17 22.44 9.18
N ALA A 272 -15.05 22.07 8.60
CA ALA A 272 -13.80 22.81 8.74
C ALA A 272 -13.79 24.11 7.92
N ASP A 273 -12.99 25.09 8.34
CA ASP A 273 -12.74 26.36 7.63
C ASP A 273 -11.35 26.41 7.00
N VAL A 274 -10.36 25.69 7.56
CA VAL A 274 -9.01 25.51 6.98
C VAL A 274 -8.64 24.05 6.99
N ALA A 275 -8.25 23.50 5.83
CA ALA A 275 -7.71 22.16 5.68
C ALA A 275 -6.22 22.19 5.37
N LEU A 276 -5.43 21.47 6.16
CA LEU A 276 -4.04 21.15 5.86
C LEU A 276 -3.99 19.76 5.21
N VAL A 277 -3.77 19.71 3.90
CA VAL A 277 -3.68 18.47 3.12
C VAL A 277 -2.23 18.09 2.93
N LEU A 278 -1.84 16.93 3.43
CA LEU A 278 -0.46 16.46 3.50
C LEU A 278 -0.26 15.21 2.63
N GLY A 279 0.44 15.34 1.50
CA GLY A 279 0.82 14.22 0.63
C GLY A 279 -0.35 13.40 0.14
N SER A 280 -1.45 14.07 -0.20
CA SER A 280 -2.64 13.48 -0.78
C SER A 280 -3.00 14.18 -2.09
N ARG A 281 -3.32 13.38 -3.11
CA ARG A 281 -3.83 13.89 -4.38
C ARG A 281 -5.32 14.22 -4.33
N ILE A 282 -5.98 13.93 -3.21
CA ILE A 282 -7.43 14.07 -3.03
C ILE A 282 -8.15 13.41 -4.23
N GLY A 283 -7.91 12.11 -4.44
CA GLY A 283 -8.42 11.36 -5.59
C GLY A 283 -9.85 10.88 -5.41
N GLU A 284 -10.25 9.91 -6.23
CA GLU A 284 -11.60 9.32 -6.25
C GLU A 284 -12.08 8.85 -4.87
N THR A 285 -11.25 8.13 -4.14
CA THR A 285 -11.56 7.65 -2.79
C THR A 285 -11.70 8.76 -1.72
N ASP A 286 -11.38 10.01 -2.08
CA ASP A 286 -11.62 11.21 -1.30
C ASP A 286 -12.61 12.14 -2.01
N TRP A 287 -13.43 11.61 -2.95
CA TRP A 287 -14.42 12.33 -3.76
C TRP A 287 -13.87 13.59 -4.46
N TRP A 288 -12.60 13.55 -4.89
CA TRP A 288 -11.88 14.68 -5.51
C TRP A 288 -12.00 16.00 -4.75
N GLY A 289 -12.25 15.94 -3.43
CA GLY A 289 -12.43 17.14 -2.60
C GLY A 289 -13.71 17.94 -2.91
N LYS A 290 -14.75 17.28 -3.44
CA LYS A 290 -16.00 17.92 -3.88
C LYS A 290 -17.16 17.69 -2.91
N ALA A 291 -18.18 18.56 -3.01
CA ALA A 291 -19.46 18.39 -2.33
C ALA A 291 -20.15 17.07 -2.76
N PRO A 292 -20.96 16.43 -1.92
CA PRO A 292 -21.32 16.84 -0.55
C PRO A 292 -20.32 16.42 0.54
N TYR A 293 -19.23 15.74 0.17
CA TYR A 293 -18.28 15.13 1.12
C TYR A 293 -17.19 16.09 1.61
N TRP A 294 -17.03 17.22 0.95
CA TRP A 294 -16.14 18.32 1.32
C TRP A 294 -16.88 19.65 1.22
N ALA A 295 -16.54 20.58 2.10
CA ALA A 295 -17.02 21.95 1.94
C ALA A 295 -16.46 22.58 0.64
N PRO A 296 -17.22 23.46 -0.03
CA PRO A 296 -16.77 24.13 -1.24
C PRO A 296 -15.57 25.05 -0.95
N PRO A 297 -14.71 25.35 -1.95
CA PRO A 297 -13.53 26.21 -1.77
C PRO A 297 -13.85 27.60 -1.16
N SER A 298 -15.06 28.12 -1.36
CA SER A 298 -15.52 29.38 -0.75
C SER A 298 -15.70 29.32 0.78
N GLN A 299 -15.77 28.12 1.37
CA GLN A 299 -15.97 27.89 2.80
C GLN A 299 -14.76 27.19 3.45
N LEU A 300 -13.99 26.43 2.69
CA LEU A 300 -12.85 25.66 3.16
C LEU A 300 -11.57 26.08 2.43
N GLN A 301 -10.76 26.91 3.05
CA GLN A 301 -9.44 27.25 2.56
C GLN A 301 -8.53 26.02 2.65
N THR A 302 -7.82 25.70 1.58
CA THR A 302 -6.98 24.50 1.51
C THR A 302 -5.51 24.87 1.38
N ILE A 303 -4.69 24.40 2.32
CA ILE A 303 -3.23 24.39 2.22
C ILE A 303 -2.84 22.98 1.75
N GLN A 304 -2.21 22.85 0.59
CA GLN A 304 -1.76 21.55 0.10
C GLN A 304 -0.23 21.49 0.08
N VAL A 305 0.32 20.47 0.76
CA VAL A 305 1.74 20.20 0.82
C VAL A 305 2.02 18.87 0.13
N ASP A 306 2.85 18.89 -0.88
CA ASP A 306 3.26 17.67 -1.60
C ASP A 306 4.71 17.78 -2.07
N ILE A 307 5.32 16.62 -2.34
CA ILE A 307 6.67 16.49 -2.91
C ILE A 307 6.65 16.59 -4.45
N ASP A 308 5.47 16.54 -5.05
CA ASP A 308 5.25 16.55 -6.50
C ASP A 308 4.40 17.76 -6.88
N ASP A 309 5.01 18.67 -7.61
CA ASP A 309 4.41 19.92 -8.07
C ASP A 309 3.15 19.69 -8.94
N ALA A 310 3.13 18.62 -9.73
CA ALA A 310 1.97 18.25 -10.55
C ALA A 310 0.71 17.86 -9.76
N THR A 311 0.85 17.62 -8.45
CA THR A 311 -0.27 17.26 -7.56
C THR A 311 -0.98 18.50 -6.99
N LEU A 312 -0.25 19.62 -6.83
CA LEU A 312 -0.75 20.81 -6.16
C LEU A 312 -1.91 21.45 -6.94
N GLY A 313 -3.07 21.56 -6.30
CA GLY A 313 -4.28 22.15 -6.90
C GLY A 313 -4.92 21.34 -8.03
N ALA A 314 -4.48 20.10 -8.28
CA ALA A 314 -4.93 19.32 -9.45
C ALA A 314 -6.42 18.92 -9.39
N THR A 315 -6.97 18.69 -8.21
CA THR A 315 -8.35 18.16 -8.04
C THR A 315 -9.33 19.17 -7.46
N ARG A 316 -8.84 20.15 -6.70
CA ARG A 316 -9.65 21.26 -6.17
C ARG A 316 -8.82 22.54 -6.09
N PRO A 317 -9.44 23.73 -6.14
CA PRO A 317 -8.75 24.99 -5.86
C PRO A 317 -8.14 24.98 -4.46
N ILE A 318 -6.93 25.50 -4.32
CA ILE A 318 -6.21 25.63 -3.07
C ILE A 318 -5.81 27.08 -2.81
N GLU A 319 -5.75 27.47 -1.53
CA GLU A 319 -5.33 28.81 -1.13
C GLU A 319 -3.81 28.91 -1.03
N LEU A 320 -3.15 27.82 -0.65
CA LEU A 320 -1.69 27.79 -0.49
C LEU A 320 -1.10 26.46 -1.00
N ALA A 321 -0.25 26.58 -2.03
CA ALA A 321 0.54 25.48 -2.57
C ALA A 321 1.93 25.46 -1.93
N VAL A 322 2.35 24.31 -1.38
CA VAL A 322 3.67 24.15 -0.76
C VAL A 322 4.36 22.91 -1.33
N LEU A 323 5.43 23.12 -2.09
CA LEU A 323 6.28 22.04 -2.59
C LEU A 323 7.36 21.72 -1.56
N ALA A 324 7.19 20.62 -0.80
CA ALA A 324 8.11 20.24 0.25
C ALA A 324 8.01 18.77 0.64
N ASP A 325 9.04 18.27 1.31
CA ASP A 325 8.96 17.07 2.14
C ASP A 325 8.08 17.34 3.36
N ILE A 326 7.13 16.42 3.63
CA ILE A 326 6.12 16.65 4.68
C ILE A 326 6.74 16.70 6.07
N LYS A 327 7.73 15.86 6.37
CA LYS A 327 8.40 15.86 7.67
C LYS A 327 9.13 17.17 7.91
N ALA A 328 9.87 17.64 6.91
CA ALA A 328 10.57 18.93 6.98
C ALA A 328 9.57 20.08 7.15
N PHE A 329 8.50 20.10 6.36
CA PHE A 329 7.46 21.13 6.46
C PHE A 329 6.79 21.15 7.84
N LEU A 330 6.36 19.98 8.35
CA LEU A 330 5.66 19.91 9.66
C LEU A 330 6.55 20.32 10.81
N ARG A 331 7.83 19.96 10.80
CA ARG A 331 8.81 20.42 11.78
C ARG A 331 8.93 21.95 11.79
N ASP A 332 9.09 22.54 10.60
CA ASP A 332 9.26 23.98 10.45
C ASP A 332 7.95 24.74 10.77
N LEU A 333 6.80 24.19 10.38
CA LEU A 333 5.47 24.70 10.73
C LEU A 333 5.25 24.71 12.25
N LEU A 334 5.57 23.61 12.95
CA LEU A 334 5.41 23.52 14.39
C LEU A 334 6.28 24.56 15.11
N ALA A 335 7.52 24.74 14.66
CA ALA A 335 8.42 25.74 15.22
C ALA A 335 7.85 27.17 15.10
N VAL A 336 7.23 27.51 13.97
CA VAL A 336 6.55 28.81 13.79
C VAL A 336 5.31 28.93 14.67
N LEU A 337 4.45 27.91 14.70
CA LEU A 337 3.23 27.90 15.50
C LEU A 337 3.51 28.07 17.00
N GLN A 338 4.60 27.48 17.51
CA GLN A 338 5.01 27.60 18.90
C GLN A 338 5.44 29.01 19.30
N THR A 339 5.78 29.87 18.34
CA THR A 339 6.08 31.32 18.62
C THR A 339 4.82 32.17 18.67
N MET A 340 3.68 31.66 18.22
CA MET A 340 2.41 32.40 18.20
C MET A 340 1.68 32.28 19.56
N PRO A 341 0.80 33.25 19.90
CA PRO A 341 -0.03 33.14 21.10
C PRO A 341 -0.85 31.86 21.13
N ALA A 342 -0.98 31.24 22.30
CA ALA A 342 -1.81 30.05 22.46
C ALA A 342 -3.27 30.34 22.10
N VAL A 343 -3.84 29.57 21.18
CA VAL A 343 -5.26 29.68 20.80
C VAL A 343 -6.05 28.60 21.54
N ARG A 344 -6.94 29.02 22.45
CA ARG A 344 -7.95 28.11 23.01
C ARG A 344 -9.13 28.06 22.05
N ARG A 345 -9.21 27.00 21.23
CA ARG A 345 -10.37 26.76 20.39
C ARG A 345 -11.47 26.09 21.23
N GLN A 346 -12.48 26.85 21.59
CA GLN A 346 -13.73 26.31 22.11
C GLN A 346 -14.70 26.18 20.92
N SER A 347 -14.67 25.07 20.21
CA SER A 347 -15.74 24.80 19.27
C SER A 347 -16.49 23.56 19.75
N ASP A 348 -17.79 23.70 19.95
CA ASP A 348 -18.73 22.61 20.24
C ASP A 348 -18.60 21.50 19.17
N PHE A 349 -18.31 21.90 17.94
CA PHE A 349 -18.02 21.02 16.81
C PHE A 349 -16.92 20.00 17.12
N TRP A 350 -15.81 20.42 17.75
CA TRP A 350 -14.70 19.54 18.11
C TRP A 350 -14.97 18.69 19.33
N THR A 351 -15.63 19.27 20.30
CA THR A 351 -16.05 18.54 21.51
C THR A 351 -17.02 17.44 21.12
N GLN A 352 -17.98 17.73 20.24
CA GLN A 352 -18.92 16.77 19.70
C GLN A 352 -18.22 15.72 18.82
N GLY A 353 -17.37 16.10 17.87
CA GLY A 353 -16.65 15.18 16.99
C GLY A 353 -15.72 14.24 17.76
N ARG A 354 -15.07 14.71 18.83
CA ARG A 354 -14.28 13.84 19.74
C ARG A 354 -15.15 12.85 20.49
N ALA A 355 -16.31 13.31 20.99
CA ALA A 355 -17.24 12.43 21.68
C ALA A 355 -17.80 11.36 20.75
N GLU A 356 -18.17 11.74 19.50
CA GLU A 356 -18.63 10.81 18.47
C GLU A 356 -17.54 9.81 18.06
N SER A 357 -16.29 10.26 17.89
CA SER A 357 -15.15 9.37 17.63
C SER A 357 -14.90 8.41 18.78
N ALA A 358 -14.92 8.89 20.03
CA ALA A 358 -14.77 8.06 21.21
C ALA A 358 -15.92 7.06 21.36
N ALA A 359 -17.17 7.49 21.13
CA ALA A 359 -18.33 6.62 21.13
C ALA A 359 -18.25 5.58 20.01
N TRP A 360 -17.76 5.99 18.84
CA TRP A 360 -17.53 5.08 17.72
C TRP A 360 -16.49 4.00 18.08
N TRP A 361 -15.36 4.36 18.70
CA TRP A 361 -14.36 3.40 19.18
C TRP A 361 -14.86 2.55 20.34
N ALA A 362 -15.60 3.12 21.29
CA ALA A 362 -16.20 2.37 22.40
C ALA A 362 -17.21 1.32 21.92
N SER A 363 -17.96 1.59 20.85
CA SER A 363 -18.86 0.63 20.22
C SER A 363 -18.15 -0.46 19.41
N TYR A 364 -16.83 -0.43 19.32
CA TYR A 364 -16.03 -1.34 18.48
C TYR A 364 -16.19 -2.81 18.83
N GLY A 365 -16.28 -3.14 20.14
CA GLY A 365 -16.48 -4.52 20.61
C GLY A 365 -17.91 -5.04 20.45
N ASP A 366 -18.90 -4.14 20.44
CA ASP A 366 -20.34 -4.47 20.46
C ASP A 366 -21.03 -4.27 19.11
N ARG A 367 -20.25 -4.11 18.03
CA ARG A 367 -20.78 -3.83 16.69
C ARG A 367 -21.41 -5.06 16.05
N SER A 368 -22.65 -5.31 16.40
CA SER A 368 -23.55 -6.18 15.62
C SER A 368 -24.05 -5.51 14.32
N GLY A 369 -23.75 -4.23 14.12
CA GLY A 369 -24.09 -3.45 12.93
C GLY A 369 -23.26 -2.18 12.82
N VAL A 370 -22.81 -1.83 11.62
CA VAL A 370 -22.21 -0.53 11.32
C VAL A 370 -23.27 0.54 11.59
N PRO A 371 -22.96 1.63 12.32
CA PRO A 371 -23.91 2.71 12.55
C PRO A 371 -24.02 3.61 11.33
N THR A 372 -24.62 3.11 10.27
CA THR A 372 -25.24 3.93 9.24
C THR A 372 -26.68 3.48 9.17
N SER A 373 -27.59 4.42 9.18
CA SER A 373 -29.04 4.18 9.24
C SER A 373 -29.59 3.25 8.15
N VAL A 374 -28.84 3.07 7.06
CA VAL A 374 -29.17 2.20 5.93
C VAL A 374 -28.51 0.82 6.07
N ALA A 375 -27.24 0.75 6.53
CA ALA A 375 -26.49 -0.52 6.61
C ALA A 375 -26.98 -1.42 7.76
N ALA A 376 -27.33 -0.84 8.92
CA ALA A 376 -27.83 -1.59 10.06
C ALA A 376 -29.18 -2.29 9.77
N ALA A 377 -30.03 -1.69 8.95
CA ALA A 377 -31.31 -2.30 8.56
C ALA A 377 -31.11 -3.41 7.51
N SER A 378 -30.09 -3.31 6.65
CA SER A 378 -29.85 -4.26 5.57
C SER A 378 -29.16 -5.56 6.01
N THR A 379 -28.39 -5.52 7.11
CA THR A 379 -27.61 -6.68 7.60
C THR A 379 -28.26 -7.43 8.76
N ARG A 380 -29.39 -6.93 9.31
CA ARG A 380 -30.09 -7.62 10.39
C ARG A 380 -30.56 -9.02 9.93
N GLY A 381 -30.17 -10.07 10.66
CA GLY A 381 -30.54 -11.44 10.34
C GLY A 381 -29.78 -12.07 9.14
N VAL A 382 -28.68 -11.46 8.71
CA VAL A 382 -27.85 -12.01 7.62
C VAL A 382 -26.87 -13.05 8.13
N TYR A 383 -26.26 -12.79 9.31
CA TYR A 383 -25.28 -13.71 9.89
C TYR A 383 -25.94 -14.95 10.53
N HIS A 384 -25.36 -16.12 10.27
CA HIS A 384 -25.72 -17.37 10.91
C HIS A 384 -24.44 -18.16 11.26
N ALA A 385 -24.27 -18.46 12.55
CA ALA A 385 -23.05 -19.09 13.05
C ALA A 385 -22.78 -20.49 12.47
N GLU A 386 -23.84 -21.22 12.08
CA GLU A 386 -23.72 -22.52 11.41
C GLU A 386 -23.12 -22.47 10.00
N ARG A 387 -23.04 -21.28 9.40
CA ARG A 387 -22.41 -21.07 8.08
C ARG A 387 -20.94 -20.69 8.15
N GLY A 388 -20.41 -20.41 9.34
CA GLY A 388 -19.02 -20.06 9.56
C GLY A 388 -18.81 -18.88 10.48
N VAL A 389 -17.56 -18.46 10.59
CA VAL A 389 -17.12 -17.34 11.44
C VAL A 389 -17.67 -16.02 10.90
N HIS A 390 -18.10 -15.12 11.81
CA HIS A 390 -18.47 -13.77 11.39
C HIS A 390 -17.23 -13.01 10.90
N PRO A 391 -17.23 -12.42 9.67
CA PRO A 391 -16.04 -11.81 9.08
C PRO A 391 -15.37 -10.72 9.93
N ARG A 392 -16.14 -10.00 10.77
CA ARG A 392 -15.61 -8.99 11.71
C ARG A 392 -14.71 -9.57 12.78
N ASP A 393 -14.98 -10.82 13.19
CA ASP A 393 -14.27 -11.43 14.31
C ASP A 393 -12.84 -11.82 13.92
N VAL A 394 -12.58 -12.04 12.63
CA VAL A 394 -11.24 -12.42 12.15
C VAL A 394 -10.20 -11.32 12.41
N PRO A 395 -10.35 -10.07 11.91
CA PRO A 395 -9.37 -9.02 12.18
C PRO A 395 -9.31 -8.63 13.66
N ARG A 396 -10.45 -8.69 14.38
CA ARG A 396 -10.52 -8.38 15.80
C ARG A 396 -9.72 -9.38 16.64
N ILE A 397 -9.98 -10.68 16.47
CA ILE A 397 -9.28 -11.74 17.21
C ILE A 397 -7.79 -11.75 16.83
N ALA A 398 -7.48 -11.63 15.55
CA ALA A 398 -6.08 -11.58 15.10
C ALA A 398 -5.30 -10.46 15.78
N GLN A 399 -5.90 -9.26 15.88
CA GLN A 399 -5.27 -8.11 16.53
C GLN A 399 -5.16 -8.24 18.06
N GLU A 400 -6.08 -8.98 18.70
CA GLU A 400 -6.05 -9.24 20.14
C GLU A 400 -4.96 -10.25 20.51
N VAL A 401 -4.67 -11.21 19.64
CA VAL A 401 -3.72 -12.32 19.88
C VAL A 401 -2.29 -11.96 19.46
N LEU A 402 -2.14 -11.28 18.33
CA LEU A 402 -0.84 -10.95 17.77
C LEU A 402 -0.19 -9.75 18.48
N PRO A 403 1.15 -9.65 18.49
CA PRO A 403 1.87 -8.51 19.06
C PRO A 403 1.36 -7.16 18.55
N GLU A 404 1.39 -6.13 19.40
CA GLU A 404 0.90 -4.79 19.05
C GLU A 404 1.65 -4.16 17.88
N ASP A 405 2.93 -4.49 17.71
CA ASP A 405 3.79 -4.02 16.64
C ASP A 405 3.72 -4.87 15.36
N THR A 406 2.75 -5.81 15.26
CA THR A 406 2.51 -6.62 14.07
C THR A 406 2.34 -5.74 12.82
N LEU A 407 2.99 -6.14 11.74
CA LEU A 407 2.80 -5.56 10.41
C LEU A 407 1.65 -6.26 9.70
N TRP A 408 0.79 -5.48 9.07
CA TRP A 408 -0.44 -5.95 8.48
C TRP A 408 -0.46 -5.80 6.97
N CYS A 409 -1.03 -6.80 6.30
CA CYS A 409 -1.36 -6.73 4.89
C CYS A 409 -2.85 -7.03 4.71
N PHE A 410 -3.58 -6.20 3.96
CA PHE A 410 -5.01 -6.44 3.70
C PHE A 410 -5.22 -6.57 2.19
N ASP A 411 -5.77 -7.72 1.78
CA ASP A 411 -6.00 -8.03 0.37
C ASP A 411 -7.37 -8.69 0.14
N GLY A 412 -7.86 -8.51 -1.05
CA GLY A 412 -9.20 -8.95 -1.46
C GLY A 412 -10.21 -7.80 -1.49
N GLY A 413 -11.37 -8.05 -2.07
CA GLY A 413 -12.45 -7.06 -2.14
C GLY A 413 -13.12 -6.88 -0.77
N ASN A 414 -14.11 -7.73 -0.45
CA ASN A 414 -14.84 -7.66 0.81
C ASN A 414 -13.94 -7.89 2.02
N THR A 415 -12.97 -8.80 1.93
CA THR A 415 -12.01 -9.09 3.01
C THR A 415 -11.23 -7.84 3.41
N ALA A 416 -10.72 -7.08 2.44
CA ALA A 416 -10.01 -5.82 2.74
C ALA A 416 -10.93 -4.80 3.41
N VAL A 417 -12.20 -4.70 2.99
CA VAL A 417 -13.20 -3.82 3.63
C VAL A 417 -13.44 -4.27 5.08
N TRP A 418 -13.73 -5.56 5.33
CA TRP A 418 -13.90 -6.08 6.68
C TRP A 418 -12.68 -5.82 7.56
N SER A 419 -11.47 -6.03 7.02
CA SER A 419 -10.22 -5.78 7.73
C SER A 419 -10.04 -4.31 8.07
N HIS A 420 -10.30 -3.40 7.13
CA HIS A 420 -10.21 -1.97 7.40
C HIS A 420 -11.24 -1.46 8.41
N PHE A 421 -12.42 -2.06 8.47
CA PHE A 421 -13.48 -1.62 9.38
C PHE A 421 -13.30 -2.14 10.82
N TYR A 422 -12.62 -3.25 11.01
CA TYR A 422 -12.52 -3.93 12.32
C TYR A 422 -11.09 -4.09 12.85
N HIS A 423 -10.12 -3.46 12.20
CA HIS A 423 -8.75 -3.31 12.69
C HIS A 423 -8.52 -1.90 13.24
N VAL A 424 -7.78 -1.75 14.33
CA VAL A 424 -7.40 -0.47 14.95
C VAL A 424 -5.92 -0.26 14.80
N VAL A 425 -5.50 0.87 14.24
CA VAL A 425 -4.09 1.22 14.10
C VAL A 425 -3.51 1.68 15.44
N LYS A 426 -2.64 0.88 16.03
CA LYS A 426 -1.99 1.15 17.32
C LYS A 426 -0.56 1.66 17.18
N THR A 427 0.10 1.37 16.06
CA THR A 427 1.47 1.80 15.75
C THR A 427 1.52 2.54 14.41
N PRO A 428 2.46 3.47 14.19
CA PRO A 428 2.58 4.17 12.91
C PRO A 428 2.94 3.23 11.76
N ASN A 429 2.34 3.44 10.59
CA ASN A 429 2.62 2.74 9.34
C ASN A 429 2.61 1.19 9.41
N PRO A 430 1.63 0.54 10.05
CA PRO A 430 1.64 -0.91 10.18
C PRO A 430 1.00 -1.62 8.97
N ILE A 431 0.26 -0.90 8.12
CA ILE A 431 -0.61 -1.48 7.08
C ILE A 431 -0.05 -1.25 5.69
N VAL A 432 0.02 -2.32 4.89
CA VAL A 432 0.18 -2.28 3.44
C VAL A 432 -1.08 -2.86 2.78
N THR A 433 -1.55 -2.21 1.74
CA THR A 433 -2.74 -2.63 0.98
C THR A 433 -2.68 -2.06 -0.43
N THR A 434 -3.33 -2.72 -1.38
CA THR A 434 -3.49 -2.25 -2.76
C THR A 434 -4.85 -1.63 -3.01
N PHE A 435 -5.44 -1.04 -2.00
CA PHE A 435 -6.81 -0.57 -2.02
C PHE A 435 -7.11 0.41 -3.16
N LYS A 436 -6.12 1.22 -3.53
CA LYS A 436 -6.28 2.20 -4.60
C LYS A 436 -6.28 1.57 -5.99
N PHE A 437 -5.41 0.58 -6.22
CA PHE A 437 -5.31 -0.10 -7.51
C PHE A 437 -6.26 -1.31 -7.59
N GLY A 438 -6.58 -1.91 -6.45
CA GLY A 438 -7.53 -3.02 -6.35
C GLY A 438 -7.00 -4.36 -6.87
N MET A 439 -5.68 -4.55 -6.94
CA MET A 439 -5.08 -5.81 -7.39
C MET A 439 -5.25 -6.90 -6.34
N LEU A 440 -5.95 -7.97 -6.70
CA LEU A 440 -6.04 -9.19 -5.89
C LEU A 440 -4.75 -10.00 -5.94
N GLY A 441 -4.36 -10.57 -4.81
CA GLY A 441 -3.19 -11.43 -4.68
C GLY A 441 -1.87 -10.69 -4.40
N ALA A 442 -1.82 -9.37 -4.57
CA ALA A 442 -0.63 -8.58 -4.27
C ALA A 442 -0.20 -8.70 -2.79
N GLY A 443 -1.18 -8.84 -1.88
CA GLY A 443 -0.94 -8.97 -0.44
C GLY A 443 -0.06 -10.14 -0.07
N VAL A 444 -0.08 -11.23 -0.82
CA VAL A 444 0.81 -12.39 -0.56
C VAL A 444 2.27 -11.97 -0.68
N GLY A 445 2.63 -11.31 -1.78
CA GLY A 445 4.00 -10.78 -1.99
C GLY A 445 4.32 -9.62 -1.06
N GLN A 446 3.36 -8.72 -0.82
CA GLN A 446 3.55 -7.56 0.06
C GLN A 446 3.90 -7.99 1.50
N ALA A 447 3.25 -9.03 2.03
CA ALA A 447 3.56 -9.56 3.35
C ALA A 447 5.02 -10.08 3.43
N LEU A 448 5.51 -10.74 2.38
CA LEU A 448 6.90 -11.17 2.30
C LEU A 448 7.88 -10.00 2.24
N GLY A 449 7.51 -8.93 1.53
CA GLY A 449 8.29 -7.68 1.48
C GLY A 449 8.42 -7.03 2.87
N GLN A 450 7.33 -7.00 3.65
CA GLN A 450 7.35 -6.52 5.04
C GLN A 450 8.21 -7.42 5.95
N ALA A 451 8.09 -8.74 5.82
CA ALA A 451 8.90 -9.68 6.59
C ALA A 451 10.40 -9.57 6.27
N ALA A 452 10.74 -9.31 5.00
CA ALA A 452 12.12 -9.05 4.60
C ALA A 452 12.64 -7.69 5.13
N ALA A 453 11.76 -6.69 5.27
CA ALA A 453 12.10 -5.36 5.78
C ALA A 453 12.42 -5.35 7.27
N PHE A 454 11.71 -6.16 8.06
CA PHE A 454 11.82 -6.19 9.52
C PHE A 454 11.94 -7.63 10.04
N PRO A 455 13.13 -8.23 9.91
CA PRO A 455 13.37 -9.56 10.45
C PRO A 455 13.03 -9.62 11.96
N GLY A 456 12.26 -10.62 12.37
CA GLY A 456 11.86 -10.82 13.76
C GLY A 456 10.54 -10.13 14.18
N ARG A 457 9.95 -9.27 13.33
CA ARG A 457 8.59 -8.77 13.56
C ARG A 457 7.55 -9.71 12.96
N THR A 458 6.45 -9.86 13.67
CA THR A 458 5.29 -10.61 13.15
C THR A 458 4.67 -9.88 11.97
N VAL A 459 4.38 -10.61 10.91
CA VAL A 459 3.64 -10.11 9.73
C VAL A 459 2.38 -10.96 9.57
N CYS A 460 1.23 -10.32 9.49
CA CYS A 460 -0.06 -10.96 9.26
C CYS A 460 -0.74 -10.40 8.01
N CYS A 461 -1.12 -11.29 7.10
CA CYS A 461 -1.90 -10.95 5.90
C CYS A 461 -3.33 -11.46 6.05
N LEU A 462 -4.30 -10.54 6.12
CA LEU A 462 -5.72 -10.85 6.03
C LEU A 462 -6.12 -10.82 4.55
N ILE A 463 -6.50 -11.98 4.01
CA ILE A 463 -6.69 -12.16 2.57
C ILE A 463 -7.91 -13.02 2.26
N GLY A 464 -8.66 -12.69 1.21
CA GLY A 464 -9.73 -13.53 0.71
C GLY A 464 -9.20 -14.75 -0.06
N ASP A 465 -9.97 -15.83 -0.09
CA ASP A 465 -9.61 -17.06 -0.82
C ASP A 465 -9.41 -16.81 -2.31
N GLY A 466 -10.28 -16.01 -2.93
CA GLY A 466 -10.11 -15.59 -4.32
C GLY A 466 -8.79 -14.83 -4.56
N ALA A 467 -8.38 -13.95 -3.64
CA ALA A 467 -7.12 -13.23 -3.73
C ALA A 467 -5.92 -14.15 -3.47
N MET A 468 -6.00 -15.03 -2.48
CA MET A 468 -4.94 -16.01 -2.17
C MET A 468 -4.63 -16.91 -3.38
N GLY A 469 -5.64 -17.23 -4.18
CA GLY A 469 -5.50 -18.05 -5.39
C GLY A 469 -4.57 -17.48 -6.46
N PHE A 470 -4.28 -16.17 -6.47
CA PHE A 470 -3.40 -15.56 -7.47
C PHE A 470 -1.92 -15.87 -7.22
N HIS A 471 -1.48 -15.94 -5.95
CA HIS A 471 -0.06 -16.05 -5.60
C HIS A 471 0.21 -17.01 -4.44
N SER A 472 -0.64 -18.01 -4.22
CA SER A 472 -0.50 -18.99 -3.13
C SER A 472 0.84 -19.74 -3.13
N GLN A 473 1.46 -19.91 -4.31
CA GLN A 473 2.80 -20.52 -4.46
C GLN A 473 3.91 -19.76 -3.71
N GLU A 474 3.69 -18.50 -3.33
CA GLU A 474 4.67 -17.72 -2.58
C GLU A 474 4.79 -18.16 -1.11
N VAL A 475 3.92 -19.04 -0.63
CA VAL A 475 4.11 -19.72 0.66
C VAL A 475 5.42 -20.53 0.64
N GLU A 476 5.75 -21.21 -0.49
CA GLU A 476 7.05 -21.87 -0.66
C GLU A 476 8.21 -20.86 -0.61
N THR A 477 8.03 -19.69 -1.22
CA THR A 477 9.03 -18.61 -1.15
C THR A 477 9.28 -18.16 0.29
N ALA A 478 8.21 -18.04 1.09
CA ALA A 478 8.30 -17.74 2.52
C ALA A 478 9.11 -18.80 3.26
N VAL A 479 8.80 -20.08 3.04
CA VAL A 479 9.48 -21.23 3.68
C VAL A 479 10.96 -21.25 3.32
N ARG A 480 11.28 -21.21 2.03
CA ARG A 480 12.66 -21.26 1.52
C ARG A 480 13.52 -20.11 2.01
N ASN A 481 12.92 -18.93 2.19
CA ASN A 481 13.64 -17.74 2.65
C ASN A 481 13.50 -17.47 4.16
N LYS A 482 12.81 -18.35 4.90
CA LYS A 482 12.59 -18.23 6.37
C LYS A 482 11.94 -16.89 6.73
N LEU A 483 10.83 -16.56 6.08
CA LEU A 483 10.04 -15.36 6.31
C LEU A 483 8.73 -15.77 7.00
N PRO A 484 8.61 -15.70 8.33
CA PRO A 484 7.46 -16.22 9.09
C PRO A 484 6.25 -15.29 8.97
N VAL A 485 5.55 -15.37 7.85
CA VAL A 485 4.30 -14.65 7.60
C VAL A 485 3.11 -15.53 7.98
N ILE A 486 2.10 -14.97 8.62
CA ILE A 486 0.82 -15.62 8.90
C ILE A 486 -0.21 -15.09 7.90
N TYR A 487 -0.69 -15.94 7.00
CA TYR A 487 -1.81 -15.66 6.10
C TYR A 487 -3.11 -16.17 6.73
N ILE A 488 -4.06 -15.29 6.97
CA ILE A 488 -5.42 -15.66 7.43
C ILE A 488 -6.35 -15.51 6.24
N VAL A 489 -6.78 -16.64 5.69
CA VAL A 489 -7.59 -16.70 4.48
C VAL A 489 -9.06 -16.74 4.85
N PHE A 490 -9.81 -15.71 4.47
CA PHE A 490 -11.27 -15.69 4.57
C PHE A 490 -11.84 -16.55 3.44
N ASN A 491 -12.25 -17.76 3.80
CA ASN A 491 -12.70 -18.77 2.85
C ASN A 491 -14.23 -18.73 2.74
N ASP A 492 -14.74 -17.98 1.75
CA ASP A 492 -16.18 -17.90 1.44
C ASP A 492 -16.55 -18.56 0.10
N LYS A 493 -15.55 -19.03 -0.64
CA LYS A 493 -15.66 -19.77 -1.92
C LYS A 493 -16.40 -18.98 -3.01
N GLN A 494 -16.18 -17.66 -3.06
CA GLN A 494 -16.85 -16.83 -4.05
C GLN A 494 -16.11 -15.52 -4.35
N TRP A 495 -16.36 -14.98 -5.53
CA TRP A 495 -16.02 -13.60 -5.88
C TRP A 495 -17.03 -12.65 -5.22
N GLY A 496 -16.96 -12.51 -3.89
CA GLY A 496 -18.02 -11.95 -3.05
C GLY A 496 -18.49 -10.56 -3.48
N MET A 497 -17.57 -9.64 -3.81
CA MET A 497 -17.93 -8.29 -4.27
C MET A 497 -18.57 -8.30 -5.66
N VAL A 498 -18.07 -9.15 -6.56
CA VAL A 498 -18.66 -9.35 -7.90
C VAL A 498 -20.04 -9.97 -7.79
N LYS A 499 -20.18 -11.02 -6.97
CA LYS A 499 -21.46 -11.69 -6.71
C LYS A 499 -22.50 -10.72 -6.16
N MET A 500 -22.11 -9.87 -5.21
CA MET A 500 -22.99 -8.82 -4.69
C MET A 500 -23.46 -7.85 -5.78
N ASN A 501 -22.57 -7.41 -6.66
CA ASN A 501 -22.94 -6.54 -7.78
C ASN A 501 -23.93 -7.24 -8.74
N GLN A 502 -23.67 -8.50 -9.08
CA GLN A 502 -24.58 -9.29 -9.93
C GLN A 502 -25.95 -9.47 -9.29
N GLN A 503 -26.01 -9.75 -7.98
CA GLN A 503 -27.26 -9.95 -7.25
C GLN A 503 -28.16 -8.72 -7.33
N PHE A 504 -27.60 -7.53 -7.12
CA PHE A 504 -28.36 -6.28 -7.23
C PHE A 504 -28.75 -5.95 -8.68
N ALA A 505 -27.90 -6.27 -9.65
CA ALA A 505 -28.19 -6.04 -11.06
C ALA A 505 -29.25 -7.01 -11.61
N LEU A 506 -29.16 -8.29 -11.26
CA LEU A 506 -29.99 -9.35 -11.84
C LEU A 506 -31.32 -9.55 -11.09
N ARG A 507 -31.30 -9.51 -9.76
CA ARG A 507 -32.43 -9.86 -8.89
C ARG A 507 -32.53 -8.96 -7.64
N PRO A 508 -32.66 -7.63 -7.77
CA PRO A 508 -32.56 -6.70 -6.63
C PRO A 508 -33.56 -7.00 -5.50
N VAL A 509 -34.81 -7.24 -5.84
CA VAL A 509 -35.87 -7.53 -4.85
C VAL A 509 -35.60 -8.85 -4.12
N LYS A 510 -35.25 -9.91 -4.87
CA LYS A 510 -34.93 -11.21 -4.27
C LYS A 510 -33.70 -11.13 -3.38
N THR A 511 -32.68 -10.35 -3.80
CA THR A 511 -31.46 -10.09 -3.01
C THR A 511 -31.79 -9.40 -1.68
N LEU A 512 -32.63 -8.39 -1.68
CA LEU A 512 -33.06 -7.70 -0.46
C LEU A 512 -33.85 -8.62 0.48
N MET A 513 -34.65 -9.54 -0.07
CA MET A 513 -35.47 -10.48 0.72
C MET A 513 -34.64 -11.66 1.27
N ARG A 514 -33.82 -12.29 0.42
CA ARG A 514 -33.10 -13.52 0.74
C ARG A 514 -31.65 -13.31 1.16
N LYS A 515 -31.10 -12.11 0.97
CA LYS A 515 -29.73 -11.71 1.26
C LYS A 515 -28.65 -12.42 0.44
N SER A 516 -28.98 -13.49 -0.25
CA SER A 516 -28.09 -14.22 -1.16
C SER A 516 -28.89 -14.90 -2.26
N LEU A 517 -28.30 -15.03 -3.44
CA LEU A 517 -28.80 -15.84 -4.55
C LEU A 517 -28.02 -17.16 -4.62
N ASN A 518 -28.64 -18.17 -5.22
CA ASN A 518 -27.97 -19.44 -5.48
C ASN A 518 -26.94 -19.29 -6.61
N ALA A 519 -26.05 -20.29 -6.76
CA ALA A 519 -25.00 -20.29 -7.78
C ALA A 519 -25.55 -20.21 -9.22
N ASP A 520 -26.69 -20.88 -9.49
CA ASP A 520 -27.38 -20.86 -10.78
C ASP A 520 -28.10 -19.54 -11.11
N GLU A 521 -28.20 -18.63 -10.14
CA GLU A 521 -28.80 -17.31 -10.29
C GLU A 521 -27.76 -16.19 -10.46
N THR A 522 -26.48 -16.52 -10.43
CA THR A 522 -25.33 -15.64 -10.67
C THR A 522 -24.43 -16.20 -11.77
N ILE A 523 -23.54 -15.39 -12.29
CA ILE A 523 -22.71 -15.76 -13.44
C ILE A 523 -21.28 -16.01 -12.96
N ASN A 524 -20.90 -17.29 -12.85
CA ASN A 524 -19.53 -17.71 -12.54
C ASN A 524 -18.91 -16.99 -11.31
N ALA A 525 -19.72 -16.75 -10.30
CA ALA A 525 -19.30 -16.00 -9.10
C ALA A 525 -18.90 -16.89 -7.92
N ASP A 526 -19.14 -18.18 -8.01
CA ASP A 526 -18.77 -19.17 -7.00
C ASP A 526 -17.45 -19.87 -7.39
N LEU A 527 -16.61 -20.13 -6.39
CA LEU A 527 -15.30 -20.78 -6.53
C LEU A 527 -15.37 -22.22 -6.03
N GLY A 528 -14.50 -23.08 -6.57
CA GLY A 528 -14.29 -24.42 -6.05
C GLY A 528 -13.61 -24.43 -4.68
N PRO A 529 -13.82 -25.48 -3.88
CA PRO A 529 -13.16 -25.61 -2.58
C PRO A 529 -11.66 -25.85 -2.74
N ILE A 530 -10.85 -25.14 -1.96
CA ILE A 530 -9.41 -25.36 -1.83
C ILE A 530 -9.12 -25.54 -0.32
N ALA A 531 -8.34 -26.55 0.03
CA ALA A 531 -7.80 -26.71 1.38
C ALA A 531 -6.51 -25.90 1.51
N TRP A 532 -6.64 -24.65 1.92
CA TRP A 532 -5.51 -23.70 1.99
C TRP A 532 -4.48 -24.10 3.05
N ASP A 533 -4.91 -24.71 4.13
CA ASP A 533 -4.08 -25.25 5.20
C ASP A 533 -3.25 -26.45 4.73
N ASP A 534 -3.85 -27.37 3.96
CA ASP A 534 -3.14 -28.51 3.33
C ASP A 534 -2.14 -28.02 2.27
N LEU A 535 -2.52 -27.00 1.48
CA LEU A 535 -1.62 -26.38 0.52
C LEU A 535 -0.36 -25.85 1.21
N ALA A 536 -0.51 -25.15 2.34
CA ALA A 536 0.62 -24.65 3.11
C ALA A 536 1.51 -25.78 3.63
N ARG A 537 0.93 -26.84 4.17
CA ARG A 537 1.66 -28.04 4.64
C ARG A 537 2.43 -28.71 3.50
N SER A 538 1.83 -28.79 2.31
CA SER A 538 2.50 -29.36 1.12
C SER A 538 3.72 -28.56 0.66
N MET A 539 3.78 -27.27 0.98
CA MET A 539 4.90 -26.37 0.68
C MET A 539 5.92 -26.26 1.83
N GLY A 540 5.74 -27.04 2.92
CA GLY A 540 6.63 -27.01 4.08
C GLY A 540 6.31 -25.93 5.12
N GLY A 541 5.18 -25.25 4.99
CA GLY A 541 4.64 -24.30 5.96
C GLY A 541 3.76 -24.97 7.02
N HIS A 542 3.23 -24.18 7.93
CA HIS A 542 2.24 -24.59 8.92
C HIS A 542 0.82 -24.26 8.41
N GLY A 543 -0.13 -25.17 8.62
CA GLY A 543 -1.51 -25.01 8.16
C GLY A 543 -2.52 -25.26 9.29
N GLU A 544 -3.52 -24.40 9.40
CA GLU A 544 -4.63 -24.51 10.34
C GLU A 544 -5.97 -24.33 9.64
N HIS A 545 -7.00 -25.06 10.08
CA HIS A 545 -8.36 -24.89 9.58
C HIS A 545 -9.29 -24.52 10.75
N VAL A 546 -10.04 -23.45 10.59
CA VAL A 546 -10.92 -22.87 11.59
C VAL A 546 -12.31 -22.67 11.03
N SER A 547 -13.32 -23.23 11.71
CA SER A 547 -14.75 -23.10 11.37
C SER A 547 -15.56 -22.34 12.42
N THR A 548 -15.01 -22.10 13.62
CA THR A 548 -15.66 -21.33 14.68
C THR A 548 -14.76 -20.20 15.19
N ALA A 549 -15.35 -19.10 15.67
CA ALA A 549 -14.58 -17.98 16.20
C ALA A 549 -13.72 -18.37 17.44
N ALA A 550 -14.18 -19.34 18.22
CA ALA A 550 -13.47 -19.80 19.42
C ALA A 550 -12.13 -20.48 19.09
N ASP A 551 -12.03 -21.14 17.93
CA ASP A 551 -10.84 -21.87 17.52
C ASP A 551 -9.77 -20.95 16.90
N LEU A 552 -10.12 -19.70 16.52
CA LEU A 552 -9.22 -18.82 15.79
C LEU A 552 -8.03 -18.35 16.65
N ALA A 553 -8.28 -17.92 17.88
CA ALA A 553 -7.22 -17.46 18.76
C ALA A 553 -6.17 -18.56 19.05
N PRO A 554 -6.57 -19.80 19.42
CA PRO A 554 -5.63 -20.91 19.58
C PRO A 554 -4.86 -21.24 18.28
N ALA A 555 -5.52 -21.19 17.12
CA ALA A 555 -4.86 -21.45 15.83
C ALA A 555 -3.77 -20.41 15.53
N ILE A 556 -4.05 -19.12 15.75
CA ILE A 556 -3.06 -18.04 15.58
C ILE A 556 -1.86 -18.28 16.53
N GLN A 557 -2.10 -18.66 17.78
CA GLN A 557 -1.04 -18.93 18.75
C GLN A 557 -0.13 -20.07 18.28
N ARG A 558 -0.70 -21.19 17.79
CA ARG A 558 0.10 -22.29 17.22
C ARG A 558 0.92 -21.86 16.01
N CYS A 559 0.37 -20.99 15.15
CA CYS A 559 1.12 -20.42 14.03
C CYS A 559 2.32 -19.60 14.50
N VAL A 560 2.14 -18.73 15.52
CA VAL A 560 3.24 -17.95 16.10
C VAL A 560 4.31 -18.87 16.71
N GLU A 561 3.88 -19.86 17.49
CA GLU A 561 4.78 -20.82 18.16
C GLU A 561 5.56 -21.70 17.18
N SER A 562 4.97 -22.02 16.02
CA SER A 562 5.64 -22.81 14.98
C SER A 562 6.87 -22.11 14.40
N GLY A 563 6.89 -20.77 14.40
CA GLY A 563 7.94 -19.97 13.74
C GLY A 563 8.02 -20.16 12.23
N LEU A 564 7.07 -20.89 11.64
CA LEU A 564 7.01 -21.18 10.21
C LEU A 564 6.06 -20.20 9.49
N PRO A 565 6.26 -19.98 8.18
CA PRO A 565 5.20 -19.40 7.36
C PRO A 565 3.93 -20.21 7.50
N SER A 566 2.82 -19.54 7.80
CA SER A 566 1.58 -20.22 8.21
C SER A 566 0.40 -19.77 7.39
N VAL A 567 -0.54 -20.68 7.10
CA VAL A 567 -1.82 -20.35 6.49
C VAL A 567 -2.94 -20.87 7.39
N ILE A 568 -3.81 -19.96 7.81
CA ILE A 568 -5.03 -20.29 8.55
C ILE A 568 -6.20 -20.14 7.60
N GLN A 569 -6.81 -21.23 7.21
CA GLN A 569 -8.08 -21.21 6.51
C GLN A 569 -9.19 -20.94 7.53
N VAL A 570 -9.92 -19.85 7.38
CA VAL A 570 -11.08 -19.51 8.21
C VAL A 570 -12.33 -19.60 7.36
N ASP A 571 -13.18 -20.59 7.60
CA ASP A 571 -14.49 -20.66 6.94
C ASP A 571 -15.37 -19.56 7.52
N VAL A 572 -15.58 -18.50 6.75
CA VAL A 572 -16.44 -17.37 7.12
C VAL A 572 -17.84 -17.55 6.56
N ASP A 573 -18.87 -16.97 7.24
CA ASP A 573 -20.24 -16.95 6.70
C ASP A 573 -20.24 -16.24 5.34
N PRO A 574 -20.45 -16.96 4.22
CA PRO A 574 -20.32 -16.40 2.87
C PRO A 574 -21.38 -15.33 2.58
N VAL A 575 -22.54 -15.42 3.21
CA VAL A 575 -23.59 -14.41 3.03
C VAL A 575 -23.21 -13.13 3.78
N MET A 576 -22.81 -13.24 5.03
CA MET A 576 -22.41 -12.08 5.82
C MET A 576 -21.16 -11.42 5.23
N HIS A 577 -20.21 -12.19 4.70
CA HIS A 577 -18.99 -11.66 4.09
C HIS A 577 -19.28 -10.78 2.87
N MET A 578 -20.27 -11.15 2.05
CA MET A 578 -20.73 -10.31 0.94
C MET A 578 -21.31 -8.96 1.39
N TRP A 579 -22.00 -8.91 2.53
CA TRP A 579 -22.61 -7.70 3.07
C TRP A 579 -21.60 -6.89 3.88
N ALA A 580 -20.47 -6.55 3.22
CA ALA A 580 -19.40 -5.78 3.83
C ALA A 580 -19.90 -4.41 4.36
N PRO A 581 -19.29 -3.88 5.42
CA PRO A 581 -19.63 -2.59 5.99
C PRO A 581 -19.55 -1.47 4.95
N ALA A 582 -20.46 -0.50 5.03
CA ALA A 582 -20.49 0.70 4.17
C ALA A 582 -20.46 0.44 2.65
N LEU A 583 -20.96 -0.73 2.19
CA LEU A 583 -20.97 -1.10 0.78
C LEU A 583 -21.67 -0.06 -0.12
N ALA A 584 -22.72 0.59 0.36
CA ALA A 584 -23.43 1.65 -0.36
C ALA A 584 -22.54 2.88 -0.57
N ALA A 585 -21.89 3.36 0.50
CA ALA A 585 -20.97 4.49 0.44
C ALA A 585 -19.75 4.18 -0.45
N PHE A 586 -19.32 2.93 -0.47
CA PHE A 586 -18.26 2.45 -1.37
C PHE A 586 -18.66 2.53 -2.84
N LYS A 587 -19.91 2.21 -3.16
CA LYS A 587 -20.44 2.35 -4.52
C LYS A 587 -20.62 3.81 -4.90
N ASP A 588 -21.03 4.66 -3.95
CA ASP A 588 -21.18 6.10 -4.15
C ASP A 588 -19.83 6.80 -4.41
N MET A 589 -18.72 6.27 -3.88
CA MET A 589 -17.36 6.77 -4.18
C MET A 589 -16.99 6.69 -5.65
N HIS A 590 -17.50 5.69 -6.38
CA HIS A 590 -17.27 5.52 -7.81
C HIS A 590 -18.23 6.34 -8.68
N GLY A 591 -19.18 7.04 -8.08
CA GLY A 591 -20.05 7.99 -8.76
C GLY A 591 -19.38 9.37 -8.89
N GLU A 592 -19.58 10.07 -10.02
CA GLU A 592 -19.15 11.46 -10.08
C GLU A 592 -19.95 12.29 -9.05
N PRO A 593 -19.29 13.05 -8.17
CA PRO A 593 -20.00 13.95 -7.27
C PRO A 593 -20.78 14.97 -8.10
N LYS A 594 -22.07 15.07 -7.82
CA LYS A 594 -22.93 16.10 -8.40
C LYS A 594 -22.61 17.43 -7.71
N GLY A 595 -21.62 18.13 -8.17
CA GLY A 595 -21.21 19.41 -7.62
C GLY A 595 -20.98 20.45 -8.67
#